data_a7525a59912904205b95998e93625dbc
#
_entry.id   a7525a59912904205b95998e93625dbc
#
_cell.length_a   1.000
_cell.length_b   1.000
_cell.length_c   1.000
_cell.angle_alpha   90.00
_cell.angle_beta   90.00
_cell.angle_gamma   90.00
#
_symmetry.space_group_name_H-M   'P 1'
#
loop_
_entity.id
_entity.type
_entity.pdbx_description
1 polymer ?
#
loop_
_entity_poly.entity_id
_entity_poly.type
_entity_poly.pdbx_seq_one_letter_code
_entity_poly.pdbx_strand_id
1 'polypeptide(L)'
;MAMLNVLKHRDVSRRSLLSGFAAAGITAVLLPRTSNAADVVGAASEEVRPFKVEVSEAALADLRRRLAETRWPDGETVMDRSQGAQPDRLKELARYWQSSYDWRKAESRLNSFPQFLTNIDGLDIHFIHVRSRHENALPLIMTHGWPGSVFELLDVIGPLTDPTAHGGTADDAFHLVIPSIPGFGFSGKPPATGWNPQRIAAAWDVLMKRLDYDRYVSQGGDWGAIISDALGRQAPDGLLAIHVNRVERATTFPADAAQALKNGGPAPDSLSQDEKVVFEEARDFLNNGFGYAAIMSTRPETVGYGIADSPVGLAAWLYDKIADWVYTRGDPEQALGKDAILDNITLYWLTNTGPSSGRIYWENVMSGAKLTEVKVPVAVTVFPGEVYKPPKHWLSKAYPKLIYYNRASKGGHFAAWEEPELFSQEIRDAFRSLRS
;
A
#
# COMPACT_ATOMS: atom_id res chain seq x y z
N MET A 1 6.07 19.15 16.28
CA MET A 1 7.39 19.15 15.60
C MET A 1 8.61 18.99 16.51
N ALA A 2 8.46 18.94 17.82
CA ALA A 2 9.57 18.65 18.76
C ALA A 2 9.80 17.13 19.02
N MET A 3 8.99 16.23 18.47
CA MET A 3 9.01 14.80 18.80
C MET A 3 9.93 13.93 17.90
N LEU A 4 10.45 14.42 16.79
CA LEU A 4 11.34 13.59 15.94
C LEU A 4 12.82 13.58 16.35
N ASN A 5 13.22 14.39 17.33
CA ASN A 5 14.61 14.50 17.77
C ASN A 5 14.98 13.66 19.01
N VAL A 6 14.05 12.90 19.61
CA VAL A 6 14.30 12.17 20.86
C VAL A 6 14.84 10.74 20.64
N LEU A 7 14.86 10.22 19.42
CA LEU A 7 15.25 8.83 19.14
C LEU A 7 16.70 8.62 18.68
N LYS A 8 17.55 9.63 18.74
CA LYS A 8 18.98 9.48 18.42
C LYS A 8 19.85 9.67 19.66
N HIS A 9 19.87 8.79 20.61
CA HIS A 9 20.98 8.53 21.57
C HIS A 9 20.50 7.61 22.69
N ARG A 10 20.61 6.33 22.47
CA ARG A 10 20.88 5.35 23.52
C ARG A 10 21.70 4.21 22.92
N ASP A 11 23.02 4.40 22.88
CA ASP A 11 23.97 3.31 22.90
C ASP A 11 23.86 2.65 24.28
N VAL A 12 23.19 1.51 24.38
CA VAL A 12 23.27 0.63 25.54
C VAL A 12 24.26 -0.49 25.18
N SER A 13 25.49 -0.31 25.67
CA SER A 13 26.54 -1.30 25.66
C SER A 13 26.05 -2.61 26.33
N ARG A 14 26.12 -3.71 25.56
CA ARG A 14 25.85 -5.08 26.05
C ARG A 14 27.05 -5.64 26.83
N ARG A 15 27.50 -4.99 27.89
CA ARG A 15 28.47 -5.56 28.80
C ARG A 15 28.23 -4.99 30.20
N SER A 16 27.42 -5.67 31.00
CA SER A 16 27.46 -5.67 32.47
C SER A 16 26.12 -6.19 33.02
N LEU A 17 25.95 -7.50 33.13
CA LEU A 17 25.04 -8.17 34.05
C LEU A 17 25.36 -9.69 34.01
N LEU A 18 26.54 -10.04 34.46
CA LEU A 18 26.88 -11.39 34.88
C LEU A 18 27.71 -11.27 36.17
N SER A 19 27.05 -11.27 37.30
CA SER A 19 27.63 -11.74 38.57
C SER A 19 26.54 -11.82 39.63
N GLY A 20 26.34 -13.02 40.14
CA GLY A 20 25.81 -13.28 41.47
C GLY A 20 24.42 -13.89 41.58
N PHE A 21 24.32 -15.21 41.54
CA PHE A 21 23.55 -15.93 42.56
C PHE A 21 24.05 -17.37 42.73
N ALA A 22 24.40 -17.70 43.92
CA ALA A 22 24.92 -19.00 44.35
C ALA A 22 23.81 -20.02 44.58
N ALA A 23 24.14 -21.25 44.26
CA ALA A 23 23.68 -22.55 44.72
C ALA A 23 22.46 -22.65 45.67
N ALA A 24 21.40 -23.34 45.18
CA ALA A 24 20.55 -24.19 46.00
C ALA A 24 20.24 -25.45 45.17
N GLY A 25 20.66 -26.62 45.66
CA GLY A 25 20.47 -27.90 45.00
C GLY A 25 19.01 -28.35 45.01
N ILE A 26 18.54 -28.81 43.87
CA ILE A 26 17.28 -29.53 43.73
C ILE A 26 17.57 -30.83 42.96
N THR A 27 17.26 -31.91 43.62
CA THR A 27 17.34 -33.32 43.15
C THR A 27 16.52 -33.50 41.90
N ALA A 28 17.17 -33.86 40.79
CA ALA A 28 16.48 -34.17 39.51
C ALA A 28 15.82 -35.56 39.61
N VAL A 29 14.51 -35.60 39.52
CA VAL A 29 13.73 -36.79 39.21
C VAL A 29 13.76 -36.98 37.69
N LEU A 30 14.41 -38.03 37.22
CA LEU A 30 14.41 -38.49 35.83
C LEU A 30 13.04 -39.02 35.47
N LEU A 31 12.25 -38.23 34.75
CA LEU A 31 11.10 -38.71 33.97
C LEU A 31 11.59 -39.12 32.58
N PRO A 32 11.02 -40.20 31.97
CA PRO A 32 11.45 -40.62 30.65
C PRO A 32 11.13 -39.54 29.60
N ARG A 33 12.13 -39.17 28.83
CA ARG A 33 11.95 -38.33 27.63
C ARG A 33 11.10 -39.11 26.63
N THR A 34 9.83 -38.72 26.49
CA THR A 34 9.10 -38.96 25.26
C THR A 34 9.79 -38.20 24.17
N SER A 35 10.21 -38.88 23.13
CA SER A 35 10.75 -38.30 21.91
C SER A 35 9.72 -37.31 21.35
N ASN A 36 9.97 -36.02 21.50
CA ASN A 36 9.30 -35.04 20.66
C ASN A 36 9.68 -35.34 19.22
N ALA A 37 8.70 -35.77 18.45
CA ALA A 37 8.75 -35.64 17.01
C ALA A 37 9.05 -34.14 16.79
N ALA A 38 10.25 -33.83 16.29
CA ALA A 38 10.56 -32.55 15.73
C ALA A 38 9.52 -32.37 14.62
N ASP A 39 8.62 -31.42 14.78
CA ASP A 39 7.79 -30.95 13.70
C ASP A 39 8.76 -30.59 12.56
N VAL A 40 8.80 -31.43 11.54
CA VAL A 40 9.36 -31.10 10.25
C VAL A 40 8.42 -30.01 9.74
N VAL A 41 8.76 -28.75 10.02
CA VAL A 41 8.24 -27.63 9.28
C VAL A 41 8.70 -27.90 7.85
N GLY A 42 7.85 -28.53 7.07
CA GLY A 42 8.08 -28.76 5.65
C GLY A 42 8.44 -27.40 5.07
N ALA A 43 9.56 -27.35 4.32
CA ALA A 43 9.94 -26.15 3.61
C ALA A 43 8.70 -25.66 2.84
N ALA A 44 8.26 -24.44 3.13
CA ALA A 44 7.06 -23.89 2.50
C ALA A 44 7.29 -23.94 0.98
N SER A 45 6.34 -24.54 0.26
CA SER A 45 6.49 -24.79 -1.18
C SER A 45 6.64 -23.48 -1.92
N GLU A 46 7.71 -23.35 -2.70
CA GLU A 46 7.92 -22.20 -3.60
C GLU A 46 7.00 -22.24 -4.84
N GLU A 47 6.23 -23.30 -4.96
CA GLU A 47 5.30 -23.55 -6.06
C GLU A 47 4.24 -22.44 -6.15
N VAL A 48 3.90 -22.06 -7.39
CA VAL A 48 2.76 -21.17 -7.68
C VAL A 48 1.48 -22.01 -7.65
N ARG A 49 0.68 -21.81 -6.61
CA ARG A 49 -0.54 -22.57 -6.35
C ARG A 49 -1.77 -21.74 -6.68
N PRO A 50 -2.79 -22.29 -7.38
CA PRO A 50 -4.06 -21.60 -7.57
C PRO A 50 -4.68 -21.19 -6.22
N PHE A 51 -5.28 -20.01 -6.21
CA PHE A 51 -6.00 -19.48 -5.06
C PHE A 51 -7.40 -19.05 -5.47
N LYS A 52 -8.36 -19.27 -4.58
CA LYS A 52 -9.74 -18.82 -4.75
C LYS A 52 -10.21 -18.20 -3.44
N VAL A 53 -10.85 -17.06 -3.54
CA VAL A 53 -11.48 -16.41 -2.39
C VAL A 53 -12.75 -17.20 -2.03
N GLU A 54 -12.84 -17.63 -0.76
CA GLU A 54 -13.98 -18.37 -0.25
C GLU A 54 -14.23 -17.98 1.21
N VAL A 55 -15.18 -17.06 1.42
CA VAL A 55 -15.52 -16.56 2.75
C VAL A 55 -16.71 -17.34 3.30
N SER A 56 -16.58 -17.82 4.53
CA SER A 56 -17.67 -18.57 5.18
C SER A 56 -18.88 -17.70 5.49
N GLU A 57 -20.09 -18.25 5.43
CA GLU A 57 -21.30 -17.56 5.86
C GLU A 57 -21.24 -17.15 7.33
N ALA A 58 -20.53 -17.91 8.16
CA ALA A 58 -20.35 -17.59 9.57
C ALA A 58 -19.57 -16.27 9.75
N ALA A 59 -18.53 -16.01 8.93
CA ALA A 59 -17.77 -14.76 8.97
C ALA A 59 -18.62 -13.56 8.54
N LEU A 60 -19.46 -13.73 7.52
CA LEU A 60 -20.37 -12.68 7.07
C LEU A 60 -21.50 -12.42 8.09
N ALA A 61 -22.00 -13.46 8.73
CA ALA A 61 -23.00 -13.33 9.80
C ALA A 61 -22.39 -12.63 11.03
N ASP A 62 -21.14 -12.94 11.42
CA ASP A 62 -20.44 -12.25 12.50
C ASP A 62 -20.25 -10.76 12.19
N LEU A 63 -19.84 -10.43 10.96
CA LEU A 63 -19.74 -9.03 10.51
C LEU A 63 -21.06 -8.29 10.68
N ARG A 64 -22.18 -8.85 10.18
CA ARG A 64 -23.52 -8.23 10.30
C ARG A 64 -23.94 -8.05 11.75
N ARG A 65 -23.67 -9.05 12.60
CA ARG A 65 -23.94 -8.98 14.06
C ARG A 65 -23.16 -7.83 14.71
N ARG A 66 -21.83 -7.73 14.44
CA ARG A 66 -20.98 -6.68 15.01
C ARG A 66 -21.38 -5.28 14.53
N LEU A 67 -21.82 -5.15 13.29
CA LEU A 67 -22.39 -3.88 12.78
C LEU A 67 -23.66 -3.49 13.54
N ALA A 68 -24.54 -4.45 13.83
CA ALA A 68 -25.76 -4.21 14.62
C ALA A 68 -25.48 -3.80 16.07
N GLU A 69 -24.41 -4.33 16.67
CA GLU A 69 -23.99 -4.11 18.05
C GLU A 69 -23.04 -2.90 18.20
N THR A 70 -22.85 -2.10 17.14
CA THR A 70 -21.92 -0.97 17.16
C THR A 70 -22.26 0.03 18.27
N ARG A 71 -21.29 0.29 19.14
CA ARG A 71 -21.35 1.36 20.11
C ARG A 71 -20.83 2.65 19.48
N TRP A 72 -21.73 3.56 19.16
CA TRP A 72 -21.38 4.83 18.53
C TRP A 72 -20.79 5.82 19.52
N PRO A 73 -19.75 6.60 19.12
CA PRO A 73 -19.28 7.73 19.91
C PRO A 73 -20.28 8.89 19.88
N ASP A 74 -20.03 9.89 20.71
CA ASP A 74 -20.69 11.19 20.59
C ASP A 74 -20.39 11.83 19.24
N GLY A 75 -21.22 12.75 18.80
CA GLY A 75 -21.01 13.51 17.56
C GLY A 75 -19.79 14.43 17.66
N GLU A 76 -19.25 14.78 16.49
CA GLU A 76 -18.24 15.82 16.36
C GLU A 76 -18.76 17.18 16.83
N THR A 77 -17.86 18.04 17.27
CA THR A 77 -18.21 19.41 17.74
C THR A 77 -18.00 20.49 16.66
N VAL A 78 -17.68 20.06 15.43
CA VAL A 78 -17.51 20.90 14.26
C VAL A 78 -18.51 20.55 13.17
N MET A 79 -18.73 21.46 12.23
CA MET A 79 -19.67 21.24 11.12
C MET A 79 -19.02 20.66 9.86
N ASP A 80 -17.70 20.50 9.88
CA ASP A 80 -16.90 20.01 8.77
C ASP A 80 -16.16 18.71 9.13
N ARG A 81 -15.20 18.28 8.29
CA ARG A 81 -14.42 17.06 8.51
C ARG A 81 -13.10 17.28 9.27
N SER A 82 -12.90 18.43 9.89
CA SER A 82 -11.64 18.76 10.58
C SER A 82 -11.35 17.90 11.80
N GLN A 83 -12.36 17.19 12.34
CA GLN A 83 -12.21 16.18 13.39
C GLN A 83 -12.20 14.74 12.87
N GLY A 84 -12.21 14.53 11.55
CA GLY A 84 -12.16 13.20 10.92
C GLY A 84 -13.44 12.74 10.27
N ALA A 85 -13.65 11.42 10.22
CA ALA A 85 -14.82 10.82 9.59
C ALA A 85 -16.12 11.16 10.35
N GLN A 86 -17.07 11.76 9.66
CA GLN A 86 -18.31 12.25 10.24
C GLN A 86 -19.24 11.10 10.64
N PRO A 87 -19.78 11.07 11.89
CA PRO A 87 -20.62 10.00 12.40
C PRO A 87 -21.86 9.71 11.55
N ASP A 88 -22.50 10.73 10.98
CA ASP A 88 -23.72 10.51 10.20
C ASP A 88 -23.43 9.79 8.87
N ARG A 89 -22.31 10.10 8.21
CA ARG A 89 -21.84 9.39 7.02
C ARG A 89 -21.50 7.94 7.35
N LEU A 90 -20.79 7.71 8.46
CA LEU A 90 -20.46 6.36 8.90
C LEU A 90 -21.66 5.54 9.33
N LYS A 91 -22.66 6.15 9.97
CA LYS A 91 -23.93 5.47 10.31
C LYS A 91 -24.71 5.07 9.06
N GLU A 92 -24.71 5.91 8.03
CA GLU A 92 -25.34 5.59 6.75
C GLU A 92 -24.61 4.45 6.06
N LEU A 93 -23.27 4.52 5.96
CA LEU A 93 -22.43 3.48 5.38
C LEU A 93 -22.59 2.16 6.13
N ALA A 94 -22.57 2.17 7.47
CA ALA A 94 -22.70 0.97 8.29
C ALA A 94 -24.09 0.31 8.14
N ARG A 95 -25.15 1.10 8.05
CA ARG A 95 -26.51 0.57 7.77
C ARG A 95 -26.55 -0.10 6.39
N TYR A 96 -26.00 0.55 5.38
CA TYR A 96 -25.92 -0.02 4.04
C TYR A 96 -25.07 -1.31 4.03
N TRP A 97 -23.93 -1.31 4.71
CA TRP A 97 -23.04 -2.47 4.85
C TRP A 97 -23.72 -3.65 5.53
N GLN A 98 -24.53 -3.37 6.58
CA GLN A 98 -25.25 -4.40 7.30
C GLN A 98 -26.41 -5.03 6.50
N SER A 99 -27.18 -4.22 5.75
CA SER A 99 -28.48 -4.62 5.23
C SER A 99 -28.55 -4.81 3.71
N SER A 100 -27.73 -4.11 2.94
CA SER A 100 -27.86 -4.02 1.48
C SER A 100 -26.61 -4.42 0.71
N TYR A 101 -25.43 -4.28 1.31
CA TYR A 101 -24.17 -4.69 0.72
C TYR A 101 -24.04 -6.22 0.64
N ASP A 102 -23.55 -6.70 -0.48
CA ASP A 102 -23.39 -8.14 -0.74
C ASP A 102 -21.94 -8.48 -1.11
N TRP A 103 -21.18 -8.99 -0.13
CA TRP A 103 -19.81 -9.47 -0.34
C TRP A 103 -19.68 -10.51 -1.45
N ARG A 104 -20.71 -11.32 -1.70
CA ARG A 104 -20.66 -12.37 -2.73
C ARG A 104 -20.41 -11.81 -4.13
N LYS A 105 -20.84 -10.56 -4.39
CA LYS A 105 -20.51 -9.86 -5.64
C LYS A 105 -19.02 -9.54 -5.74
N ALA A 106 -18.43 -8.99 -4.68
CA ALA A 106 -17.01 -8.70 -4.59
C ALA A 106 -16.16 -9.98 -4.69
N GLU A 107 -16.54 -11.04 -3.97
CA GLU A 107 -15.90 -12.35 -4.03
C GLU A 107 -15.97 -12.96 -5.44
N SER A 108 -17.14 -12.89 -6.09
CA SER A 108 -17.31 -13.35 -7.48
C SER A 108 -16.45 -12.55 -8.46
N ARG A 109 -16.37 -11.23 -8.27
CA ARG A 109 -15.53 -10.34 -9.08
C ARG A 109 -14.04 -10.69 -8.93
N LEU A 110 -13.54 -10.86 -7.71
CA LEU A 110 -12.17 -11.31 -7.47
C LEU A 110 -11.91 -12.68 -8.14
N ASN A 111 -12.83 -13.63 -7.96
CA ASN A 111 -12.72 -14.97 -8.50
C ASN A 111 -12.91 -15.06 -10.02
N SER A 112 -13.30 -13.97 -10.68
CA SER A 112 -13.31 -13.90 -12.15
C SER A 112 -11.90 -13.75 -12.76
N PHE A 113 -10.91 -13.41 -11.94
CA PHE A 113 -9.50 -13.32 -12.34
C PHE A 113 -8.71 -14.52 -11.80
N PRO A 114 -7.71 -15.03 -12.54
CA PRO A 114 -6.81 -16.05 -12.02
C PRO A 114 -5.98 -15.50 -10.86
N GLN A 115 -6.07 -16.18 -9.70
CA GLN A 115 -5.37 -15.81 -8.46
C GLN A 115 -4.49 -16.96 -8.00
N PHE A 116 -3.39 -16.60 -7.34
CA PHE A 116 -2.38 -17.57 -6.92
C PHE A 116 -1.78 -17.19 -5.57
N LEU A 117 -1.15 -18.19 -4.94
CA LEU A 117 -0.26 -18.05 -3.80
C LEU A 117 1.10 -18.64 -4.15
N THR A 118 2.16 -18.00 -3.70
CA THR A 118 3.52 -18.59 -3.71
C THR A 118 4.26 -18.17 -2.45
N ASN A 119 5.14 -19.03 -1.95
CA ASN A 119 5.93 -18.67 -0.78
C ASN A 119 7.23 -17.98 -1.18
N ILE A 120 7.47 -16.79 -0.62
CA ILE A 120 8.71 -16.04 -0.77
C ILE A 120 9.22 -15.69 0.63
N ASP A 121 10.44 -16.10 0.93
CA ASP A 121 11.09 -15.86 2.22
C ASP A 121 10.27 -16.30 3.44
N GLY A 122 9.54 -17.43 3.32
CA GLY A 122 8.72 -17.97 4.39
C GLY A 122 7.34 -17.31 4.54
N LEU A 123 6.95 -16.43 3.62
CA LEU A 123 5.66 -15.77 3.63
C LEU A 123 4.87 -16.08 2.36
N ASP A 124 3.61 -16.48 2.50
CA ASP A 124 2.72 -16.68 1.37
C ASP A 124 2.33 -15.32 0.77
N ILE A 125 2.63 -15.14 -0.49
CA ILE A 125 2.27 -13.96 -1.27
C ILE A 125 1.11 -14.31 -2.18
N HIS A 126 0.00 -13.62 -1.98
CA HIS A 126 -1.16 -13.65 -2.86
C HIS A 126 -0.95 -12.68 -4.04
N PHE A 127 -1.36 -13.10 -5.23
CA PHE A 127 -1.36 -12.23 -6.41
C PHE A 127 -2.41 -12.65 -7.44
N ILE A 128 -2.91 -11.66 -8.17
CA ILE A 128 -3.68 -11.85 -9.40
C ILE A 128 -2.68 -11.89 -10.55
N HIS A 129 -2.82 -12.85 -11.47
CA HIS A 129 -1.96 -12.94 -12.65
C HIS A 129 -2.79 -13.15 -13.91
N VAL A 130 -2.86 -12.11 -14.75
CA VAL A 130 -3.62 -12.14 -15.99
C VAL A 130 -2.67 -11.99 -17.20
N ARG A 131 -2.59 -13.04 -17.98
CA ARG A 131 -1.83 -13.00 -19.25
C ARG A 131 -2.70 -12.40 -20.35
N SER A 132 -2.16 -11.42 -21.06
CA SER A 132 -2.75 -10.91 -22.27
C SER A 132 -2.78 -12.00 -23.37
N ARG A 133 -3.77 -11.93 -24.24
CA ARG A 133 -3.83 -12.73 -25.47
C ARG A 133 -2.85 -12.28 -26.56
N HIS A 134 -2.27 -11.09 -26.41
CA HIS A 134 -1.32 -10.52 -27.37
C HIS A 134 0.11 -11.03 -27.07
N GLU A 135 0.78 -11.58 -28.10
CA GLU A 135 2.07 -12.28 -27.92
C GLU A 135 3.20 -11.40 -27.38
N ASN A 136 3.23 -10.11 -27.77
CA ASN A 136 4.27 -9.16 -27.39
C ASN A 136 3.91 -8.33 -26.15
N ALA A 137 2.97 -8.81 -25.33
CA ALA A 137 2.57 -8.09 -24.12
C ALA A 137 3.75 -7.93 -23.14
N LEU A 138 3.97 -6.70 -22.68
CA LEU A 138 5.04 -6.39 -21.73
C LEU A 138 4.64 -6.84 -20.32
N PRO A 139 5.44 -7.66 -19.61
CA PRO A 139 5.15 -8.00 -18.23
C PRO A 139 5.21 -6.77 -17.32
N LEU A 140 4.15 -6.59 -16.52
CA LEU A 140 3.97 -5.46 -15.62
C LEU A 140 3.53 -5.97 -14.24
N ILE A 141 4.32 -5.66 -13.21
CA ILE A 141 3.90 -5.82 -11.82
C ILE A 141 3.33 -4.50 -11.31
N MET A 142 2.07 -4.54 -10.81
CA MET A 142 1.35 -3.38 -10.28
C MET A 142 1.08 -3.56 -8.80
N THR A 143 1.47 -2.57 -8.00
CA THR A 143 1.36 -2.65 -6.54
C THR A 143 0.45 -1.55 -6.01
N HIS A 144 -0.58 -1.96 -5.25
CA HIS A 144 -1.51 -1.07 -4.54
C HIS A 144 -0.85 -0.38 -3.33
N GLY A 145 -1.63 0.37 -2.56
CA GLY A 145 -1.20 1.04 -1.34
C GLY A 145 -2.16 0.89 -0.16
N TRP A 146 -1.99 1.73 0.85
CA TRP A 146 -2.88 1.87 2.00
C TRP A 146 -3.69 3.20 1.87
N PRO A 147 -4.98 3.22 2.17
CA PRO A 147 -5.85 2.18 2.72
C PRO A 147 -6.51 1.27 1.68
N GLY A 148 -5.96 1.20 0.48
CA GLY A 148 -6.48 0.38 -0.60
C GLY A 148 -6.00 -1.07 -0.58
N SER A 149 -6.27 -1.78 -1.67
CA SER A 149 -5.91 -3.19 -1.88
C SER A 149 -5.89 -3.51 -3.37
N VAL A 150 -5.84 -4.79 -3.72
CA VAL A 150 -5.99 -5.23 -5.13
C VAL A 150 -7.28 -4.73 -5.78
N PHE A 151 -8.32 -4.39 -5.00
CA PHE A 151 -9.56 -3.82 -5.53
C PHE A 151 -9.37 -2.51 -6.30
N GLU A 152 -8.37 -1.69 -5.92
CA GLU A 152 -8.03 -0.45 -6.65
C GLU A 152 -7.65 -0.71 -8.12
N LEU A 153 -7.13 -1.90 -8.41
CA LEU A 153 -6.50 -2.22 -9.69
C LEU A 153 -7.34 -3.14 -10.57
N LEU A 154 -8.52 -3.57 -10.13
CA LEU A 154 -9.31 -4.54 -10.89
C LEU A 154 -9.85 -3.96 -12.22
N ASP A 155 -10.23 -2.67 -12.24
CA ASP A 155 -10.82 -2.03 -13.41
C ASP A 155 -9.79 -1.70 -14.51
N VAL A 156 -8.50 -1.69 -14.19
CA VAL A 156 -7.43 -1.49 -15.18
C VAL A 156 -6.96 -2.79 -15.84
N ILE A 157 -7.38 -3.96 -15.32
CA ILE A 157 -6.96 -5.26 -15.86
C ILE A 157 -7.38 -5.40 -17.33
N GLY A 158 -8.66 -5.19 -17.64
CA GLY A 158 -9.15 -5.25 -19.01
C GLY A 158 -8.43 -4.30 -19.97
N PRO A 159 -8.44 -2.97 -19.67
CA PRO A 159 -7.75 -1.97 -20.49
C PRO A 159 -6.26 -2.25 -20.76
N LEU A 160 -5.55 -2.85 -19.79
CA LEU A 160 -4.12 -3.14 -19.95
C LEU A 160 -3.84 -4.50 -20.59
N THR A 161 -4.68 -5.52 -20.35
CA THR A 161 -4.43 -6.87 -20.92
C THR A 161 -5.05 -7.07 -22.30
N ASP A 162 -6.11 -6.34 -22.63
CA ASP A 162 -6.77 -6.35 -23.95
C ASP A 162 -7.01 -4.92 -24.46
N PRO A 163 -5.95 -4.14 -24.72
CA PRO A 163 -6.08 -2.74 -25.11
C PRO A 163 -6.88 -2.55 -26.40
N THR A 164 -6.95 -3.55 -27.27
CA THR A 164 -7.71 -3.47 -28.51
C THR A 164 -9.22 -3.34 -28.30
N ALA A 165 -9.74 -3.82 -27.19
CA ALA A 165 -11.12 -3.61 -26.75
C ALA A 165 -11.34 -2.25 -26.04
N HIS A 166 -10.26 -1.51 -25.75
CA HIS A 166 -10.24 -0.28 -24.95
C HIS A 166 -9.49 0.87 -25.64
N GLY A 167 -9.59 0.97 -26.97
CA GLY A 167 -9.05 2.09 -27.75
C GLY A 167 -7.54 2.12 -27.94
N GLY A 168 -6.82 1.09 -27.51
CA GLY A 168 -5.39 0.88 -27.75
C GLY A 168 -5.10 -0.09 -28.90
N THR A 169 -3.83 -0.46 -29.02
CA THR A 169 -3.34 -1.43 -30.02
C THR A 169 -2.80 -2.69 -29.35
N ALA A 170 -2.58 -3.76 -30.11
CA ALA A 170 -1.98 -5.00 -29.58
C ALA A 170 -0.60 -4.75 -28.94
N ASP A 171 0.15 -3.80 -29.50
CA ASP A 171 1.47 -3.43 -28.98
C ASP A 171 1.41 -2.69 -27.62
N ASP A 172 0.25 -2.21 -27.21
CA ASP A 172 0.05 -1.56 -25.91
C ASP A 172 -0.24 -2.56 -24.77
N ALA A 173 -0.32 -3.87 -25.09
CA ALA A 173 -0.75 -4.89 -24.13
C ALA A 173 0.28 -5.19 -23.02
N PHE A 174 -0.22 -5.60 -21.86
CA PHE A 174 0.59 -6.06 -20.73
C PHE A 174 0.13 -7.44 -20.23
N HIS A 175 1.08 -8.23 -19.77
CA HIS A 175 0.82 -9.31 -18.81
C HIS A 175 0.84 -8.71 -17.42
N LEU A 176 -0.24 -8.87 -16.64
CA LEU A 176 -0.35 -8.24 -15.32
C LEU A 176 -0.10 -9.20 -14.18
N VAL A 177 0.73 -8.76 -13.23
CA VAL A 177 0.91 -9.38 -11.92
C VAL A 177 0.54 -8.34 -10.86
N ILE A 178 -0.49 -8.61 -10.06
CA ILE A 178 -1.01 -7.68 -9.05
C ILE A 178 -0.93 -8.35 -7.68
N PRO A 179 0.19 -8.23 -6.95
CA PRO A 179 0.34 -8.83 -5.64
C PRO A 179 -0.40 -8.04 -4.56
N SER A 180 -0.92 -8.76 -3.55
CA SER A 180 -1.23 -8.17 -2.26
C SER A 180 0.06 -7.95 -1.49
N ILE A 181 0.29 -6.74 -0.98
CA ILE A 181 1.46 -6.42 -0.15
C ILE A 181 1.50 -7.33 1.08
N PRO A 182 2.67 -7.80 1.59
CA PRO A 182 2.78 -8.51 2.86
C PRO A 182 2.02 -7.84 3.99
N GLY A 183 1.13 -8.58 4.66
CA GLY A 183 0.26 -8.03 5.69
C GLY A 183 -1.05 -7.40 5.21
N PHE A 184 -1.32 -7.42 3.90
CA PHE A 184 -2.54 -6.91 3.26
C PHE A 184 -3.31 -8.05 2.58
N GLY A 185 -4.62 -7.89 2.51
CA GLY A 185 -5.50 -8.78 1.76
C GLY A 185 -5.26 -10.26 2.08
N PHE A 186 -5.00 -11.05 1.06
CA PHE A 186 -4.79 -12.50 1.21
C PHE A 186 -3.32 -12.92 1.31
N SER A 187 -2.38 -11.97 1.28
CA SER A 187 -0.98 -12.27 1.58
C SER A 187 -0.77 -12.56 3.06
N GLY A 188 0.23 -13.36 3.38
CA GLY A 188 0.62 -13.68 4.74
C GLY A 188 0.96 -12.42 5.56
N LYS A 189 0.70 -12.50 6.87
CA LYS A 189 1.11 -11.46 7.82
C LYS A 189 2.52 -11.75 8.29
N PRO A 190 3.49 -10.84 8.09
CA PRO A 190 4.86 -11.06 8.53
C PRO A 190 4.93 -11.47 10.02
N PRO A 191 5.55 -12.62 10.34
CA PRO A 191 5.66 -13.08 11.72
C PRO A 191 6.80 -12.42 12.48
N ALA A 192 7.67 -11.68 11.78
CA ALA A 192 8.83 -10.99 12.33
C ALA A 192 9.08 -9.68 11.59
N THR A 193 9.90 -8.82 12.18
CA THR A 193 10.34 -7.57 11.57
C THR A 193 11.21 -7.80 10.32
N GLY A 194 11.34 -6.75 9.49
CA GLY A 194 12.22 -6.74 8.31
C GLY A 194 11.48 -6.79 6.96
N TRP A 195 10.15 -6.90 6.93
CA TRP A 195 9.36 -6.79 5.71
C TRP A 195 9.08 -5.31 5.36
N ASN A 196 10.17 -4.56 5.21
CA ASN A 196 10.17 -3.18 4.75
C ASN A 196 10.05 -3.09 3.21
N PRO A 197 9.84 -1.88 2.63
CA PRO A 197 9.69 -1.71 1.19
C PRO A 197 10.86 -2.28 0.36
N GLN A 198 12.09 -2.28 0.88
CA GLN A 198 13.26 -2.80 0.18
C GLN A 198 13.21 -4.32 0.05
N ARG A 199 12.77 -5.02 1.10
CA ARG A 199 12.57 -6.49 1.04
C ARG A 199 11.38 -6.86 0.19
N ILE A 200 10.30 -6.10 0.26
CA ILE A 200 9.13 -6.32 -0.60
C ILE A 200 9.51 -6.14 -2.07
N ALA A 201 10.30 -5.12 -2.40
CA ALA A 201 10.81 -4.91 -3.76
C ALA A 201 11.65 -6.11 -4.25
N ALA A 202 12.54 -6.64 -3.42
CA ALA A 202 13.29 -7.85 -3.76
C ALA A 202 12.37 -9.07 -3.96
N ALA A 203 11.32 -9.20 -3.14
CA ALA A 203 10.33 -10.28 -3.29
C ALA A 203 9.53 -10.14 -4.60
N TRP A 204 9.27 -8.93 -5.09
CA TRP A 204 8.64 -8.68 -6.39
C TRP A 204 9.51 -9.14 -7.56
N ASP A 205 10.83 -8.93 -7.51
CA ASP A 205 11.76 -9.47 -8.50
C ASP A 205 11.76 -11.00 -8.50
N VAL A 206 11.78 -11.62 -7.32
CA VAL A 206 11.65 -13.09 -7.18
C VAL A 206 10.32 -13.57 -7.77
N LEU A 207 9.20 -12.88 -7.50
CA LEU A 207 7.89 -13.23 -8.02
C LEU A 207 7.87 -13.20 -9.56
N MET A 208 8.39 -12.12 -10.17
CA MET A 208 8.42 -11.97 -11.62
C MET A 208 9.27 -13.07 -12.28
N LYS A 209 10.45 -13.35 -11.75
CA LYS A 209 11.32 -14.45 -12.23
C LYS A 209 10.68 -15.83 -12.06
N ARG A 210 9.94 -16.07 -10.98
CA ARG A 210 9.19 -17.32 -10.75
C ARG A 210 8.05 -17.52 -11.75
N LEU A 211 7.56 -16.44 -12.35
CA LEU A 211 6.55 -16.46 -13.40
C LEU A 211 7.16 -16.47 -14.82
N ASP A 212 8.48 -16.71 -14.94
CA ASP A 212 9.26 -16.74 -16.18
C ASP A 212 9.29 -15.38 -16.90
N TYR A 213 9.28 -14.27 -16.13
CA TYR A 213 9.42 -12.92 -16.67
C TYR A 213 10.84 -12.39 -16.45
N ASP A 214 11.72 -12.62 -17.41
CA ASP A 214 13.10 -12.13 -17.39
C ASP A 214 13.23 -10.64 -17.72
N ARG A 215 12.18 -10.04 -18.29
CA ARG A 215 12.08 -8.60 -18.59
C ARG A 215 10.71 -8.09 -18.19
N TYR A 216 10.67 -7.06 -17.38
CA TYR A 216 9.41 -6.52 -16.87
C TYR A 216 9.53 -5.04 -16.49
N VAL A 217 8.38 -4.41 -16.27
CA VAL A 217 8.25 -3.05 -15.70
C VAL A 217 7.45 -3.11 -14.41
N SER A 218 7.64 -2.11 -13.56
CA SER A 218 6.90 -1.98 -12.29
C SER A 218 6.08 -0.70 -12.25
N GLN A 219 4.88 -0.78 -11.72
CA GLN A 219 4.02 0.37 -11.45
C GLN A 219 3.58 0.36 -9.99
N GLY A 220 3.45 1.55 -9.38
CA GLY A 220 2.87 1.70 -8.06
C GLY A 220 2.36 3.09 -7.74
N GLY A 221 1.29 3.13 -6.96
CA GLY A 221 0.79 4.28 -6.22
C GLY A 221 1.04 4.11 -4.73
N ASP A 222 1.01 5.14 -3.91
CA ASP A 222 1.19 5.09 -2.46
C ASP A 222 2.37 4.21 -1.99
N TRP A 223 2.13 3.14 -1.19
CA TRP A 223 3.17 2.16 -0.82
C TRP A 223 3.72 1.43 -2.04
N GLY A 224 2.87 1.16 -3.04
CA GLY A 224 3.33 0.58 -4.29
C GLY A 224 4.36 1.44 -5.00
N ALA A 225 4.24 2.78 -4.92
CA ALA A 225 5.24 3.69 -5.46
C ALA A 225 6.56 3.62 -4.69
N ILE A 226 6.52 3.55 -3.35
CA ILE A 226 7.72 3.40 -2.52
C ILE A 226 8.42 2.05 -2.80
N ILE A 227 7.64 0.98 -3.01
CA ILE A 227 8.15 -0.35 -3.37
C ILE A 227 8.76 -0.32 -4.78
N SER A 228 8.09 0.30 -5.77
CA SER A 228 8.63 0.45 -7.14
C SER A 228 9.89 1.31 -7.16
N ASP A 229 9.95 2.39 -6.38
CA ASP A 229 11.16 3.19 -6.18
C ASP A 229 12.30 2.37 -5.57
N ALA A 230 12.02 1.55 -4.56
CA ALA A 230 13.00 0.66 -3.95
C ALA A 230 13.51 -0.37 -4.96
N LEU A 231 12.62 -0.94 -5.77
CA LEU A 231 12.96 -1.86 -6.85
C LEU A 231 13.85 -1.18 -7.91
N GLY A 232 13.51 0.05 -8.31
CA GLY A 232 14.29 0.85 -9.24
C GLY A 232 15.68 1.26 -8.70
N ARG A 233 15.83 1.43 -7.38
CA ARG A 233 17.12 1.65 -6.72
C ARG A 233 17.96 0.39 -6.65
N GLN A 234 17.35 -0.76 -6.41
CA GLN A 234 18.01 -2.07 -6.46
C GLN A 234 18.45 -2.40 -7.89
N ALA A 235 17.59 -2.04 -8.87
CA ALA A 235 17.82 -2.27 -10.30
C ALA A 235 18.20 -3.72 -10.62
N PRO A 236 17.38 -4.73 -10.26
CA PRO A 236 17.67 -6.11 -10.60
C PRO A 236 17.71 -6.30 -12.12
N ASP A 237 18.46 -7.32 -12.55
CA ASP A 237 18.49 -7.71 -13.94
C ASP A 237 17.06 -8.05 -14.41
N GLY A 238 16.64 -7.48 -15.54
CA GLY A 238 15.30 -7.65 -16.09
C GLY A 238 14.33 -6.51 -15.80
N LEU A 239 14.53 -5.69 -14.77
CA LEU A 239 13.72 -4.49 -14.55
C LEU A 239 14.06 -3.41 -15.59
N LEU A 240 13.15 -3.15 -16.51
CA LEU A 240 13.36 -2.20 -17.60
C LEU A 240 13.12 -0.75 -17.16
N ALA A 241 12.06 -0.52 -16.40
CA ALA A 241 11.66 0.80 -15.92
C ALA A 241 10.63 0.69 -14.79
N ILE A 242 10.38 1.82 -14.12
CA ILE A 242 9.28 1.97 -13.18
C ILE A 242 8.35 3.12 -13.60
N HIS A 243 7.08 3.02 -13.24
CA HIS A 243 6.12 4.12 -13.26
C HIS A 243 5.55 4.36 -11.87
N VAL A 244 5.46 5.61 -11.46
CA VAL A 244 4.84 6.01 -10.19
C VAL A 244 3.87 7.16 -10.38
N ASN A 245 2.71 7.09 -9.71
CA ASN A 245 1.74 8.19 -9.63
C ASN A 245 1.77 8.90 -8.27
N ARG A 246 2.63 8.47 -7.37
CA ARG A 246 3.03 9.18 -6.14
C ARG A 246 4.54 9.20 -6.05
N VAL A 247 5.10 10.39 -5.84
CA VAL A 247 6.54 10.60 -5.81
C VAL A 247 7.03 10.72 -4.36
N GLU A 248 8.22 10.16 -4.05
CA GLU A 248 8.81 10.26 -2.71
C GLU A 248 9.29 11.69 -2.41
N ARG A 249 8.59 12.37 -1.51
CA ARG A 249 8.88 13.76 -1.14
C ARG A 249 10.28 13.95 -0.56
N ALA A 250 10.77 13.00 0.22
CA ALA A 250 12.07 13.11 0.88
C ALA A 250 13.25 13.24 -0.10
N THR A 251 13.10 12.79 -1.34
CA THR A 251 14.15 12.82 -2.37
C THR A 251 13.94 13.90 -3.43
N THR A 252 12.72 14.43 -3.54
CA THR A 252 12.35 15.35 -4.63
C THR A 252 12.12 16.78 -4.16
N PHE A 253 11.82 16.99 -2.89
CA PHE A 253 11.57 18.33 -2.35
C PHE A 253 12.89 19.14 -2.31
N PRO A 254 12.91 20.44 -2.69
CA PRO A 254 14.08 21.30 -2.54
C PRO A 254 14.60 21.34 -1.10
N ALA A 255 15.90 21.37 -0.92
CA ALA A 255 16.51 21.22 0.40
C ALA A 255 16.14 22.35 1.39
N ASP A 256 16.07 23.59 0.91
CA ASP A 256 15.63 24.75 1.67
C ASP A 256 14.15 24.67 2.03
N ALA A 257 13.30 24.24 1.10
CA ALA A 257 11.89 24.01 1.34
C ALA A 257 11.66 22.86 2.32
N ALA A 258 12.42 21.75 2.21
CA ALA A 258 12.37 20.65 3.16
C ALA A 258 12.78 21.10 4.58
N GLN A 259 13.81 21.98 4.69
CA GLN A 259 14.24 22.54 5.96
C GLN A 259 13.19 23.51 6.54
N ALA A 260 12.56 24.33 5.70
CA ALA A 260 11.48 25.23 6.12
C ALA A 260 10.27 24.44 6.64
N LEU A 261 9.82 23.40 5.94
CA LEU A 261 8.77 22.49 6.43
C LEU A 261 9.10 21.86 7.78
N LYS A 262 10.32 21.34 7.91
CA LYS A 262 10.79 20.72 9.16
C LYS A 262 10.75 21.68 10.36
N ASN A 263 11.07 22.95 10.12
CA ASN A 263 11.11 23.98 11.16
C ASN A 263 9.75 24.69 11.37
N GLY A 264 8.71 24.33 10.62
CA GLY A 264 7.40 25.02 10.65
C GLY A 264 7.46 26.46 10.07
N GLY A 265 8.48 26.73 9.26
CA GLY A 265 8.69 28.05 8.64
C GLY A 265 7.81 28.29 7.41
N PRO A 266 7.80 29.53 6.87
CA PRO A 266 7.10 29.87 5.64
C PRO A 266 7.79 29.27 4.41
N ALA A 267 7.09 29.29 3.27
CA ALA A 267 7.66 28.91 1.98
C ALA A 267 8.89 29.80 1.67
N PRO A 268 10.03 29.22 1.26
CA PRO A 268 11.21 29.97 0.88
C PRO A 268 10.95 30.92 -0.30
N ASP A 269 11.65 32.08 -0.34
CA ASP A 269 11.55 33.03 -1.45
C ASP A 269 12.17 32.51 -2.75
N SER A 270 13.01 31.46 -2.68
CA SER A 270 13.58 30.76 -3.82
C SER A 270 12.53 30.04 -4.67
N LEU A 271 11.34 29.75 -4.10
CA LEU A 271 10.26 29.05 -4.78
C LEU A 271 9.42 30.02 -5.62
N SER A 272 9.10 29.61 -6.84
CA SER A 272 8.08 30.29 -7.67
C SER A 272 6.70 30.24 -7.01
N GLN A 273 5.74 31.00 -7.53
CA GLN A 273 4.38 31.03 -6.97
C GLN A 273 3.71 29.63 -7.03
N ASP A 274 3.87 28.89 -8.13
CA ASP A 274 3.31 27.54 -8.27
C ASP A 274 3.98 26.55 -7.31
N GLU A 275 5.29 26.67 -7.08
CA GLU A 275 6.02 25.85 -6.13
C GLU A 275 5.65 26.15 -4.68
N LYS A 276 5.33 27.41 -4.37
CA LYS A 276 4.78 27.79 -3.06
C LYS A 276 3.44 27.13 -2.80
N VAL A 277 2.60 26.92 -3.81
CA VAL A 277 1.34 26.15 -3.66
C VAL A 277 1.66 24.70 -3.26
N VAL A 278 2.61 24.04 -3.94
CA VAL A 278 3.03 22.66 -3.59
C VAL A 278 3.61 22.60 -2.17
N PHE A 279 4.36 23.62 -1.77
CA PHE A 279 4.89 23.73 -0.41
C PHE A 279 3.76 23.83 0.64
N GLU A 280 2.77 24.70 0.40
CA GLU A 280 1.65 24.90 1.32
C GLU A 280 0.76 23.66 1.43
N GLU A 281 0.48 22.97 0.31
CA GLU A 281 -0.24 21.71 0.32
C GLU A 281 0.52 20.64 1.14
N ALA A 282 1.84 20.54 0.96
CA ALA A 282 2.67 19.63 1.75
C ALA A 282 2.69 20.00 3.24
N ARG A 283 2.68 21.28 3.57
CA ARG A 283 2.60 21.80 4.95
C ARG A 283 1.24 21.46 5.58
N ASP A 284 0.16 21.69 4.85
CA ASP A 284 -1.19 21.38 5.31
C ASP A 284 -1.35 19.88 5.57
N PHE A 285 -0.90 19.05 4.65
CA PHE A 285 -0.91 17.59 4.87
C PHE A 285 -0.14 17.17 6.12
N LEU A 286 1.05 17.74 6.36
CA LEU A 286 1.84 17.43 7.55
C LEU A 286 1.18 17.87 8.85
N ASN A 287 0.48 19.01 8.84
CA ASN A 287 -0.16 19.57 10.01
C ASN A 287 -1.51 18.90 10.31
N ASN A 288 -2.30 18.64 9.30
CA ASN A 288 -3.71 18.27 9.43
C ASN A 288 -4.03 16.84 8.95
N GLY A 289 -3.26 16.30 8.00
CA GLY A 289 -3.53 15.00 7.37
C GLY A 289 -2.65 13.83 7.83
N PHE A 290 -1.49 14.10 8.49
CA PHE A 290 -0.45 13.09 8.73
C PHE A 290 -0.65 12.24 9.99
N GLY A 291 -1.65 12.53 10.83
CA GLY A 291 -1.84 11.88 12.14
C GLY A 291 -1.89 10.36 12.08
N TYR A 292 -2.57 9.79 11.11
CA TYR A 292 -2.65 8.34 10.87
C TYR A 292 -1.27 7.71 10.65
N ALA A 293 -0.44 8.33 9.79
CA ALA A 293 0.90 7.84 9.49
C ALA A 293 1.85 7.97 10.69
N ALA A 294 1.71 9.03 11.50
CA ALA A 294 2.47 9.19 12.73
C ALA A 294 2.19 8.05 13.73
N ILE A 295 0.92 7.67 13.89
CA ILE A 295 0.53 6.53 14.75
C ILE A 295 1.10 5.23 14.18
N MET A 296 0.88 4.94 12.89
CA MET A 296 1.33 3.69 12.27
C MET A 296 2.88 3.60 12.20
N SER A 297 3.58 4.71 12.05
CA SER A 297 5.05 4.73 12.06
C SER A 297 5.69 4.53 13.43
N THR A 298 4.93 4.72 14.52
CA THR A 298 5.45 4.68 15.90
C THR A 298 4.85 3.56 16.73
N ARG A 299 3.53 3.37 16.68
CA ARG A 299 2.75 2.46 17.54
C ARG A 299 1.59 1.81 16.78
N PRO A 300 1.84 1.09 15.66
CA PRO A 300 0.78 0.51 14.83
C PRO A 300 -0.14 -0.45 15.59
N GLU A 301 0.39 -1.23 16.52
CA GLU A 301 -0.42 -2.19 17.30
C GLU A 301 -1.42 -1.49 18.23
N THR A 302 -1.17 -0.27 18.68
CA THR A 302 -2.06 0.42 19.63
C THR A 302 -3.42 0.72 19.01
N VAL A 303 -3.46 1.22 17.76
CA VAL A 303 -4.71 1.41 17.02
C VAL A 303 -5.27 0.08 16.54
N GLY A 304 -4.39 -0.92 16.34
CA GLY A 304 -4.72 -2.26 15.85
C GLY A 304 -5.82 -2.94 16.65
N TYR A 305 -5.82 -2.83 17.98
CA TYR A 305 -6.87 -3.43 18.83
C TYR A 305 -8.27 -2.92 18.48
N GLY A 306 -8.44 -1.61 18.28
CA GLY A 306 -9.74 -1.02 17.95
C GLY A 306 -10.22 -1.38 16.54
N ILE A 307 -9.34 -1.34 15.56
CA ILE A 307 -9.68 -1.64 14.16
C ILE A 307 -9.79 -3.14 13.86
N ALA A 308 -9.25 -4.01 14.71
CA ALA A 308 -9.44 -5.46 14.63
C ALA A 308 -10.75 -5.92 15.27
N ASP A 309 -11.24 -5.22 16.29
CA ASP A 309 -12.43 -5.61 17.06
C ASP A 309 -13.72 -4.97 16.54
N SER A 310 -13.65 -3.76 15.99
CA SER A 310 -14.81 -3.01 15.51
C SER A 310 -14.81 -2.83 13.99
N PRO A 311 -15.80 -3.40 13.26
CA PRO A 311 -15.93 -3.15 11.82
C PRO A 311 -16.16 -1.66 11.52
N VAL A 312 -16.92 -0.95 12.34
CA VAL A 312 -17.12 0.49 12.17
C VAL A 312 -15.85 1.29 12.53
N GLY A 313 -15.09 0.84 13.52
CA GLY A 313 -13.78 1.45 13.84
C GLY A 313 -12.81 1.31 12.68
N LEU A 314 -12.74 0.13 12.05
CA LEU A 314 -11.96 -0.10 10.83
C LEU A 314 -12.49 0.76 9.68
N ALA A 315 -13.80 0.78 9.46
CA ALA A 315 -14.42 1.60 8.43
C ALA A 315 -14.08 3.08 8.61
N ALA A 316 -14.19 3.62 9.81
CA ALA A 316 -13.82 5.01 10.11
C ALA A 316 -12.34 5.30 9.78
N TRP A 317 -11.45 4.39 10.16
CA TRP A 317 -10.01 4.52 9.94
C TRP A 317 -9.61 4.55 8.47
N LEU A 318 -10.25 3.73 7.63
CA LEU A 318 -9.97 3.67 6.19
C LEU A 318 -10.76 4.75 5.41
N TYR A 319 -12.06 4.89 5.72
CA TYR A 319 -12.96 5.82 5.02
C TYR A 319 -12.50 7.27 5.12
N ASP A 320 -11.99 7.69 6.28
CA ASP A 320 -11.47 9.04 6.47
C ASP A 320 -10.38 9.38 5.43
N LYS A 321 -9.45 8.47 5.20
CA LYS A 321 -8.36 8.69 4.24
C LYS A 321 -8.81 8.47 2.79
N ILE A 322 -9.73 7.56 2.53
CA ILE A 322 -10.36 7.45 1.21
C ILE A 322 -11.04 8.78 0.86
N ALA A 323 -11.83 9.34 1.78
CA ALA A 323 -12.52 10.61 1.56
C ALA A 323 -11.59 11.82 1.39
N ASP A 324 -10.45 11.85 2.08
CA ASP A 324 -9.45 12.93 1.94
C ASP A 324 -8.72 12.90 0.60
N TRP A 325 -8.52 11.71 0.02
CA TRP A 325 -7.58 11.51 -1.08
C TRP A 325 -8.23 11.23 -2.44
N VAL A 326 -9.53 10.96 -2.50
CA VAL A 326 -10.25 10.95 -3.78
C VAL A 326 -10.27 12.35 -4.40
N TYR A 327 -10.40 12.44 -5.71
CA TYR A 327 -10.42 13.71 -6.44
C TYR A 327 -11.56 14.64 -6.00
N THR A 328 -12.73 14.06 -5.66
CA THR A 328 -13.91 14.80 -5.18
C THR A 328 -13.77 15.36 -3.76
N ARG A 329 -12.71 15.03 -3.04
CA ARG A 329 -12.38 15.43 -1.67
C ARG A 329 -13.57 15.55 -0.73
N GLY A 330 -13.72 14.60 0.18
CA GLY A 330 -14.81 14.59 1.15
C GLY A 330 -16.06 13.83 0.71
N ASP A 331 -16.20 13.47 -0.56
CA ASP A 331 -17.29 12.62 -1.04
C ASP A 331 -16.75 11.41 -1.83
N PRO A 332 -16.26 10.38 -1.13
CA PRO A 332 -15.71 9.19 -1.78
C PRO A 332 -16.80 8.35 -2.47
N GLU A 333 -18.06 8.47 -2.05
CA GLU A 333 -19.16 7.72 -2.64
C GLU A 333 -19.50 8.26 -4.04
N GLN A 334 -19.32 9.56 -4.28
CA GLN A 334 -19.44 10.16 -5.60
C GLN A 334 -18.32 9.67 -6.54
N ALA A 335 -17.10 9.51 -6.01
CA ALA A 335 -15.96 9.08 -6.81
C ALA A 335 -15.97 7.58 -7.13
N LEU A 336 -16.29 6.74 -6.14
CA LEU A 336 -16.07 5.30 -6.19
C LEU A 336 -17.37 4.47 -6.07
N GLY A 337 -18.42 5.03 -5.46
CA GLY A 337 -19.61 4.29 -5.08
C GLY A 337 -19.45 3.53 -3.76
N LYS A 338 -20.58 3.28 -3.07
CA LYS A 338 -20.59 2.61 -1.76
C LYS A 338 -20.06 1.18 -1.82
N ASP A 339 -20.45 0.41 -2.84
CA ASP A 339 -20.07 -0.99 -2.96
C ASP A 339 -18.54 -1.12 -3.12
N ALA A 340 -17.91 -0.34 -3.97
CA ALA A 340 -16.45 -0.39 -4.17
C ALA A 340 -15.69 -0.04 -2.88
N ILE A 341 -16.11 0.98 -2.15
CA ILE A 341 -15.53 1.34 -0.85
C ILE A 341 -15.67 0.17 0.14
N LEU A 342 -16.85 -0.45 0.19
CA LEU A 342 -17.14 -1.56 1.10
C LEU A 342 -16.47 -2.86 0.68
N ASP A 343 -16.24 -3.11 -0.61
CA ASP A 343 -15.44 -4.24 -1.11
C ASP A 343 -14.05 -4.19 -0.48
N ASN A 344 -13.42 -3.03 -0.51
CA ASN A 344 -12.11 -2.81 0.07
C ASN A 344 -12.12 -2.91 1.61
N ILE A 345 -13.03 -2.22 2.29
CA ILE A 345 -13.13 -2.25 3.76
C ILE A 345 -13.47 -3.67 4.26
N THR A 346 -14.37 -4.37 3.56
CA THR A 346 -14.76 -5.74 3.91
C THR A 346 -13.62 -6.72 3.73
N LEU A 347 -12.78 -6.57 2.69
CA LEU A 347 -11.55 -7.36 2.55
C LEU A 347 -10.65 -7.21 3.77
N TYR A 348 -10.38 -5.97 4.20
CA TYR A 348 -9.58 -5.72 5.40
C TYR A 348 -10.17 -6.36 6.66
N TRP A 349 -11.50 -6.28 6.80
CA TRP A 349 -12.21 -6.89 7.93
C TRP A 349 -12.10 -8.41 7.93
N LEU A 350 -12.47 -9.05 6.82
CA LEU A 350 -12.52 -10.51 6.71
C LEU A 350 -11.15 -11.17 6.85
N THR A 351 -10.10 -10.49 6.40
CA THR A 351 -8.72 -10.97 6.53
C THR A 351 -8.04 -10.49 7.81
N ASN A 352 -8.71 -9.62 8.58
CA ASN A 352 -8.15 -8.94 9.76
C ASN A 352 -6.78 -8.30 9.47
N THR A 353 -6.66 -7.59 8.35
CA THR A 353 -5.41 -6.96 7.90
C THR A 353 -5.33 -5.47 8.24
N GLY A 354 -6.31 -4.92 8.93
CA GLY A 354 -6.23 -3.56 9.48
C GLY A 354 -4.94 -3.32 10.27
N PRO A 355 -4.63 -4.11 11.33
CA PRO A 355 -3.41 -3.95 12.09
C PRO A 355 -2.13 -4.26 11.32
N SER A 356 -2.10 -5.38 10.58
CA SER A 356 -0.88 -5.83 9.89
C SER A 356 -0.47 -4.91 8.75
N SER A 357 -1.43 -4.29 8.04
CA SER A 357 -1.14 -3.32 7.00
C SER A 357 -0.48 -2.04 7.54
N GLY A 358 -0.80 -1.64 8.76
CA GLY A 358 -0.17 -0.50 9.42
C GLY A 358 1.31 -0.70 9.74
N ARG A 359 1.77 -1.95 9.86
CA ARG A 359 3.17 -2.24 10.21
C ARG A 359 4.17 -1.82 9.14
N ILE A 360 3.78 -1.72 7.87
CA ILE A 360 4.67 -1.26 6.80
C ILE A 360 5.22 0.15 7.06
N TYR A 361 4.43 1.02 7.72
CA TYR A 361 4.86 2.37 8.11
C TYR A 361 5.99 2.30 9.13
N TRP A 362 5.84 1.45 10.15
CA TRP A 362 6.86 1.23 11.17
C TRP A 362 8.12 0.58 10.57
N GLU A 363 7.96 -0.45 9.76
CA GLU A 363 9.05 -1.15 9.07
C GLU A 363 9.85 -0.18 8.18
N ASN A 364 9.18 0.71 7.47
CA ASN A 364 9.85 1.71 6.62
C ASN A 364 10.72 2.66 7.45
N VAL A 365 10.19 3.16 8.58
CA VAL A 365 10.95 4.06 9.48
C VAL A 365 12.11 3.32 10.14
N MET A 366 11.89 2.09 10.63
CA MET A 366 12.92 1.29 11.31
C MET A 366 14.00 0.76 10.37
N SER A 367 13.72 0.65 9.07
CA SER A 367 14.71 0.21 8.08
C SER A 367 15.95 1.11 8.03
N GLY A 368 15.77 2.40 8.34
CA GLY A 368 16.85 3.40 8.22
C GLY A 368 17.41 3.51 6.80
N ALA A 369 16.66 3.06 5.79
CA ALA A 369 17.13 3.00 4.42
C ALA A 369 17.53 4.37 3.90
N LYS A 370 18.73 4.46 3.34
CA LYS A 370 19.18 5.67 2.66
C LYS A 370 18.54 5.73 1.28
N LEU A 371 17.79 6.79 1.03
CA LEU A 371 17.18 7.04 -0.27
C LEU A 371 18.25 7.62 -1.22
N THR A 372 18.64 6.82 -2.20
CA THR A 372 19.53 7.20 -3.30
C THR A 372 18.73 7.52 -4.56
N GLU A 373 19.37 7.89 -5.66
CA GLU A 373 18.73 8.00 -6.96
C GLU A 373 18.20 6.64 -7.46
N VAL A 374 17.14 6.68 -8.27
CA VAL A 374 16.63 5.51 -8.97
C VAL A 374 17.51 5.25 -10.21
N LYS A 375 17.98 4.02 -10.38
CA LYS A 375 19.00 3.66 -11.38
C LYS A 375 18.43 3.28 -12.75
N VAL A 376 17.16 2.84 -12.79
CA VAL A 376 16.45 2.49 -14.03
C VAL A 376 15.69 3.68 -14.61
N PRO A 377 15.23 3.63 -15.86
CA PRO A 377 14.28 4.60 -16.40
C PRO A 377 13.04 4.77 -15.53
N VAL A 378 12.57 6.00 -15.38
CA VAL A 378 11.40 6.34 -14.54
C VAL A 378 10.36 7.09 -15.37
N ALA A 379 9.11 6.69 -15.21
CA ALA A 379 7.94 7.41 -15.69
C ALA A 379 7.13 7.95 -14.50
N VAL A 380 6.58 9.14 -14.62
CA VAL A 380 5.78 9.78 -13.56
C VAL A 380 4.52 10.37 -14.15
N THR A 381 3.36 10.03 -13.58
CA THR A 381 2.10 10.73 -13.80
C THR A 381 1.65 11.42 -12.52
N VAL A 382 1.44 12.72 -12.57
CA VAL A 382 0.95 13.53 -11.46
C VAL A 382 -0.55 13.77 -11.63
N PHE A 383 -1.37 13.16 -10.78
CA PHE A 383 -2.81 13.39 -10.76
C PHE A 383 -3.16 14.64 -9.94
N PRO A 384 -4.18 15.44 -10.36
CA PRO A 384 -4.45 16.74 -9.73
C PRO A 384 -4.95 16.62 -8.28
N GLY A 385 -5.56 15.50 -7.89
CA GLY A 385 -6.01 15.24 -6.53
C GLY A 385 -4.98 14.55 -5.63
N GLU A 386 -3.77 14.22 -6.14
CA GLU A 386 -2.72 13.61 -5.32
C GLU A 386 -2.23 14.55 -4.21
N VAL A 387 -1.80 13.99 -3.09
CA VAL A 387 -1.36 14.70 -1.89
C VAL A 387 -0.08 15.53 -2.12
N TYR A 388 0.78 15.06 -3.03
CA TYR A 388 2.04 15.74 -3.36
C TYR A 388 2.25 15.76 -4.88
N LYS A 389 2.31 16.98 -5.46
CA LYS A 389 2.31 17.24 -6.90
C LYS A 389 3.56 18.00 -7.35
N PRO A 390 4.76 17.39 -7.29
CA PRO A 390 6.00 18.09 -7.61
C PRO A 390 6.07 18.52 -9.09
N PRO A 391 6.66 19.70 -9.39
CA PRO A 391 6.98 20.07 -10.75
C PRO A 391 8.12 19.18 -11.30
N LYS A 392 8.16 19.01 -12.62
CA LYS A 392 9.10 18.09 -13.31
C LYS A 392 10.56 18.28 -12.87
N HIS A 393 11.02 19.51 -12.74
CA HIS A 393 12.43 19.80 -12.44
C HIS A 393 12.85 19.38 -11.02
N TRP A 394 11.92 19.27 -10.06
CA TRP A 394 12.23 18.73 -8.73
C TRP A 394 12.58 17.24 -8.75
N LEU A 395 12.21 16.53 -9.83
CA LEU A 395 12.42 15.10 -9.94
C LEU A 395 13.83 14.72 -10.38
N SER A 396 14.57 15.66 -10.99
CA SER A 396 15.84 15.38 -11.67
C SER A 396 16.89 14.70 -10.80
N LYS A 397 16.93 15.02 -9.50
CA LYS A 397 17.89 14.43 -8.56
C LYS A 397 17.51 12.99 -8.18
N ALA A 398 16.24 12.71 -7.98
CA ALA A 398 15.76 11.37 -7.60
C ALA A 398 15.67 10.45 -8.82
N TYR A 399 15.32 10.99 -9.97
CA TYR A 399 15.05 10.29 -11.22
C TYR A 399 15.88 10.85 -12.38
N PRO A 400 17.20 10.59 -12.41
CA PRO A 400 18.09 11.11 -13.45
C PRO A 400 17.76 10.57 -14.85
N LYS A 401 17.06 9.41 -14.92
CA LYS A 401 16.61 8.79 -16.17
C LYS A 401 15.09 8.92 -16.33
N LEU A 402 14.54 10.12 -16.19
CA LEU A 402 13.11 10.37 -16.36
C LEU A 402 12.75 10.30 -17.85
N ILE A 403 12.01 9.23 -18.25
CA ILE A 403 11.60 8.99 -19.64
C ILE A 403 10.20 9.52 -19.96
N TYR A 404 9.35 9.71 -18.95
CA TYR A 404 7.99 10.20 -19.11
C TYR A 404 7.61 11.06 -17.91
N TYR A 405 6.92 12.15 -18.17
CA TYR A 405 6.29 12.98 -17.13
C TYR A 405 5.03 13.63 -17.70
N ASN A 406 3.90 13.35 -17.08
CA ASN A 406 2.65 13.99 -17.42
C ASN A 406 1.90 14.48 -16.18
N ARG A 407 1.10 15.54 -16.35
CA ARG A 407 0.10 16.00 -15.38
C ARG A 407 -1.27 15.64 -15.94
N ALA A 408 -1.90 14.65 -15.33
CA ALA A 408 -3.23 14.19 -15.74
C ALA A 408 -4.29 15.28 -15.53
N SER A 409 -5.37 15.21 -16.28
CA SER A 409 -6.44 16.22 -16.25
C SER A 409 -7.42 16.04 -15.09
N LYS A 410 -7.53 14.81 -14.54
CA LYS A 410 -8.44 14.42 -13.46
C LYS A 410 -7.91 13.20 -12.70
N GLY A 411 -8.56 12.84 -11.60
CA GLY A 411 -8.18 11.74 -10.73
C GLY A 411 -7.43 12.20 -9.48
N GLY A 412 -7.55 11.45 -8.42
CA GLY A 412 -6.94 11.66 -7.11
C GLY A 412 -5.82 10.68 -6.81
N HIS A 413 -5.66 10.41 -5.54
CA HIS A 413 -4.67 9.45 -5.03
C HIS A 413 -4.91 8.02 -5.54
N PHE A 414 -6.18 7.62 -5.63
CA PHE A 414 -6.59 6.30 -6.11
C PHE A 414 -6.87 6.30 -7.61
N ALA A 415 -5.97 6.89 -8.40
CA ALA A 415 -6.18 7.19 -9.81
C ALA A 415 -6.62 5.97 -10.65
N ALA A 416 -6.09 4.78 -10.38
CA ALA A 416 -6.49 3.55 -11.05
C ALA A 416 -7.95 3.14 -10.73
N TRP A 417 -8.40 3.49 -9.55
CA TRP A 417 -9.76 3.19 -9.08
C TRP A 417 -10.77 4.25 -9.52
N GLU A 418 -10.36 5.52 -9.50
CA GLU A 418 -11.21 6.67 -9.84
C GLU A 418 -11.36 6.85 -11.36
N GLU A 419 -10.28 6.64 -12.12
CA GLU A 419 -10.15 6.98 -13.54
C GLU A 419 -9.42 5.86 -14.32
N PRO A 420 -9.94 4.62 -14.34
CA PRO A 420 -9.22 3.45 -14.83
C PRO A 420 -8.79 3.57 -16.31
N GLU A 421 -9.61 4.18 -17.17
CA GLU A 421 -9.28 4.35 -18.60
C GLU A 421 -8.13 5.37 -18.77
N LEU A 422 -8.20 6.52 -18.10
CA LEU A 422 -7.15 7.53 -18.14
C LEU A 422 -5.85 6.97 -17.55
N PHE A 423 -5.94 6.29 -16.41
CA PHE A 423 -4.78 5.67 -15.77
C PHE A 423 -4.12 4.64 -16.68
N SER A 424 -4.91 3.78 -17.34
CA SER A 424 -4.41 2.78 -18.27
C SER A 424 -3.74 3.42 -19.49
N GLN A 425 -4.27 4.55 -19.98
CA GLN A 425 -3.64 5.29 -21.07
C GLN A 425 -2.28 5.86 -20.65
N GLU A 426 -2.19 6.42 -19.45
CA GLU A 426 -0.93 6.93 -18.88
C GLU A 426 0.13 5.82 -18.77
N ILE A 427 -0.25 4.61 -18.35
CA ILE A 427 0.66 3.45 -18.29
C ILE A 427 1.13 3.02 -19.67
N ARG A 428 0.23 2.96 -20.65
CA ARG A 428 0.59 2.65 -22.05
C ARG A 428 1.59 3.65 -22.61
N ASP A 429 1.32 4.95 -22.43
CA ASP A 429 2.19 6.03 -22.92
C ASP A 429 3.54 6.05 -22.20
N ALA A 430 3.55 5.84 -20.89
CA ALA A 430 4.74 5.81 -20.07
C ALA A 430 5.76 4.75 -20.51
N PHE A 431 5.30 3.58 -20.93
CA PHE A 431 6.17 2.46 -21.30
C PHE A 431 6.28 2.22 -22.81
N ARG A 432 5.69 3.08 -23.66
CA ARG A 432 5.71 2.91 -25.10
C ARG A 432 7.12 2.82 -25.69
N SER A 433 8.05 3.64 -25.19
CA SER A 433 9.44 3.67 -25.67
C SER A 433 10.25 2.41 -25.34
N LEU A 434 9.73 1.51 -24.50
CA LEU A 434 10.42 0.28 -24.07
C LEU A 434 10.01 -0.95 -24.88
N ARG A 435 9.09 -0.79 -25.82
CA ARG A 435 8.50 -1.88 -26.62
C ARG A 435 9.15 -2.06 -27.99
N SER A 436 10.12 -1.21 -28.32
CA SER A 436 10.90 -1.26 -29.60
C SER A 436 12.09 -2.19 -29.48
#